data_efdea25970b9e655d8ef6be8520be705
#
_entry.id   efdea25970b9e655d8ef6be8520be705
#
_cell.length_a   1.000
_cell.length_b   1.000
_cell.length_c   1.000
_cell.angle_alpha   90.00
_cell.angle_beta   90.00
_cell.angle_gamma   90.00
#
_symmetry.space_group_name_H-M   'P 1'
#
loop_
_entity.id
_entity.type
_entity.pdbx_description
1 polymer ?
#
loop_
_entity_poly.entity_id
_entity_poly.type
_entity_poly.pdbx_seq_one_letter_code
_entity_poly.pdbx_strand_id
1 'polypeptide(L)'
;MADMQEVVGAWQTYLGTVEDWEALVKSVEPKDGGCGLVYELPNPIERPDESFAIADMRQLDISEPHKHINGETEIYFVVQGAGRIAVGEQMRDLVKGDVVVTPPDTVHCTLPDDELVLAVVNTPPFNVDNYIALGEEDQAIAKMLVELRAAS
;
A
#
# COMPACT_ATOMS: atom_id res chain seq x y z
N MET A 1 -4.43 -31.15 -5.71
CA MET A 1 -5.07 -30.21 -4.77
C MET A 1 -4.03 -29.84 -3.74
N ALA A 2 -3.69 -28.57 -3.62
CA ALA A 2 -2.92 -28.12 -2.48
C ALA A 2 -3.72 -28.48 -1.21
N ASP A 3 -3.04 -29.04 -0.22
CA ASP A 3 -3.66 -29.42 1.03
C ASP A 3 -4.34 -28.17 1.60
N MET A 4 -5.63 -28.27 1.86
CA MET A 4 -6.40 -27.18 2.46
C MET A 4 -5.77 -26.64 3.75
N GLN A 5 -4.95 -27.46 4.42
CA GLN A 5 -4.17 -27.03 5.58
C GLN A 5 -3.01 -26.09 5.23
N GLU A 6 -2.37 -26.23 4.06
CA GLU A 6 -1.33 -25.29 3.62
C GLU A 6 -1.91 -23.96 3.16
N VAL A 7 -3.06 -23.99 2.50
CA VAL A 7 -3.74 -22.78 2.02
C VAL A 7 -4.36 -22.01 3.19
N VAL A 8 -4.96 -22.73 4.14
CA VAL A 8 -5.46 -22.14 5.39
C VAL A 8 -4.31 -21.71 6.31
N GLY A 9 -3.14 -22.32 6.17
CA GLY A 9 -1.95 -21.95 6.94
C GLY A 9 -1.49 -20.50 6.72
N ALA A 10 -1.66 -19.98 5.50
CA ALA A 10 -1.31 -18.58 5.19
C ALA A 10 -2.24 -17.56 5.86
N TRP A 11 -3.45 -17.99 6.21
CA TRP A 11 -4.46 -17.20 6.91
C TRP A 11 -4.76 -17.75 8.30
N GLN A 12 -3.82 -18.50 8.85
CA GLN A 12 -3.93 -18.88 10.25
C GLN A 12 -4.13 -17.63 11.10
N THR A 13 -4.91 -17.80 12.14
CA THR A 13 -5.12 -16.77 13.13
C THR A 13 -3.77 -16.15 13.52
N TYR A 14 -3.55 -14.92 13.12
CA TYR A 14 -2.42 -14.13 13.59
C TYR A 14 -2.86 -13.43 14.86
N LEU A 15 -2.22 -13.79 15.95
CA LEU A 15 -2.41 -13.13 17.24
C LEU A 15 -1.10 -12.44 17.59
N GLY A 16 -0.99 -11.21 17.17
CA GLY A 16 0.19 -10.39 17.41
C GLY A 16 -0.16 -8.91 17.34
N THR A 17 0.86 -8.07 17.43
CA THR A 17 0.71 -6.63 17.25
C THR A 17 1.06 -6.23 15.83
N VAL A 18 0.60 -5.08 15.37
CA VAL A 18 0.98 -4.54 14.06
C VAL A 18 2.48 -4.23 13.96
N GLU A 19 3.15 -4.11 15.10
CA GLU A 19 4.60 -3.90 15.18
C GLU A 19 5.37 -5.15 14.74
N ASP A 20 4.77 -6.32 14.84
CA ASP A 20 5.36 -7.60 14.45
C ASP A 20 5.03 -7.98 12.99
N TRP A 21 4.82 -7.00 12.12
CA TRP A 21 4.45 -7.23 10.73
C TRP A 21 5.43 -8.15 9.98
N GLU A 22 6.71 -8.13 10.32
CA GLU A 22 7.71 -9.01 9.72
C GLU A 22 7.40 -10.49 10.00
N ALA A 23 6.87 -10.79 11.19
CA ALA A 23 6.44 -12.15 11.52
C ALA A 23 5.20 -12.57 10.70
N LEU A 24 4.32 -11.61 10.40
CA LEU A 24 3.14 -11.85 9.57
C LEU A 24 3.51 -12.25 8.15
N VAL A 25 4.54 -11.63 7.58
CA VAL A 25 4.92 -11.82 6.17
C VAL A 25 6.14 -12.73 5.97
N LYS A 26 6.65 -13.36 7.02
CA LYS A 26 7.91 -14.15 6.98
C LYS A 26 7.98 -15.25 5.91
N SER A 27 6.83 -15.76 5.48
CA SER A 27 6.73 -16.80 4.45
C SER A 27 6.27 -16.27 3.09
N VAL A 28 6.16 -14.95 2.95
CA VAL A 28 5.69 -14.30 1.73
C VAL A 28 6.89 -13.70 1.00
N GLU A 29 7.04 -14.05 -0.28
CA GLU A 29 8.04 -13.42 -1.13
C GLU A 29 7.55 -12.03 -1.56
N PRO A 30 8.32 -10.96 -1.30
CA PRO A 30 7.92 -9.63 -1.69
C PRO A 30 8.05 -9.40 -3.19
N LYS A 31 7.22 -8.53 -3.72
CA LYS A 31 7.35 -7.98 -5.07
C LYS A 31 7.91 -6.57 -4.97
N ASP A 32 8.98 -6.30 -5.70
CA ASP A 32 9.51 -4.95 -5.84
C ASP A 32 8.65 -4.18 -6.85
N GLY A 33 8.20 -3.02 -6.46
CA GLY A 33 7.30 -2.23 -7.29
C GLY A 33 7.26 -0.75 -6.90
N GLY A 34 6.32 -0.02 -7.50
CA GLY A 34 6.17 1.42 -7.29
C GLY A 34 5.91 1.86 -5.85
N CYS A 35 5.50 0.92 -4.99
CA CYS A 35 5.23 1.17 -3.57
C CYS A 35 6.25 0.50 -2.63
N GLY A 36 7.45 0.21 -3.11
CA GLY A 36 8.50 -0.48 -2.34
C GLY A 36 8.39 -1.99 -2.43
N LEU A 37 8.77 -2.67 -1.35
CA LEU A 37 8.62 -4.12 -1.26
C LEU A 37 7.21 -4.46 -0.78
N VAL A 38 6.42 -5.05 -1.67
CA VAL A 38 5.02 -5.38 -1.39
C VAL A 38 4.87 -6.87 -1.09
N TYR A 39 4.45 -7.18 0.11
CA TYR A 39 4.16 -8.52 0.59
C TYR A 39 2.65 -8.76 0.47
N GLU A 40 2.22 -9.32 -0.64
CA GLU A 40 0.81 -9.69 -0.83
C GLU A 40 0.48 -10.93 -0.03
N LEU A 41 -0.45 -10.83 0.91
CA LEU A 41 -0.90 -11.99 1.64
C LEU A 41 -1.74 -12.89 0.71
N PRO A 42 -1.46 -14.19 0.69
CA PRO A 42 -2.21 -15.12 -0.16
C PRO A 42 -3.71 -15.02 0.11
N ASN A 43 -4.48 -14.98 -0.96
CA ASN A 43 -5.94 -15.07 -0.85
C ASN A 43 -6.36 -16.55 -0.97
N PRO A 44 -6.56 -17.25 0.14
CA PRO A 44 -6.73 -18.71 0.11
C PRO A 44 -8.08 -19.16 -0.45
N ILE A 45 -9.04 -18.27 -0.59
CA ILE A 45 -10.41 -18.63 -0.94
C ILE A 45 -10.94 -17.72 -2.06
N GLU A 46 -10.09 -17.28 -2.97
CA GLU A 46 -10.53 -16.41 -4.08
C GLU A 46 -11.61 -15.41 -3.63
N ARG A 47 -11.30 -14.66 -2.55
CA ARG A 47 -12.24 -13.67 -2.05
C ARG A 47 -12.44 -12.60 -3.09
N PRO A 48 -13.65 -12.39 -3.59
CA PRO A 48 -13.90 -11.38 -4.60
C PRO A 48 -13.95 -9.96 -4.05
N ASP A 49 -13.88 -9.80 -2.73
CA ASP A 49 -14.26 -8.56 -2.06
C ASP A 49 -13.07 -7.70 -1.66
N GLU A 50 -11.95 -8.31 -1.24
CA GLU A 50 -10.78 -7.57 -0.76
C GLU A 50 -9.46 -8.32 -0.94
N SER A 51 -8.35 -7.57 -0.97
CA SER A 51 -6.99 -8.07 -0.83
C SER A 51 -6.26 -7.34 0.28
N PHE A 52 -5.23 -7.97 0.82
CA PHE A 52 -4.43 -7.42 1.90
C PHE A 52 -2.95 -7.60 1.61
N ALA A 53 -2.16 -6.55 1.88
CA ALA A 53 -0.72 -6.57 1.70
C ALA A 53 -0.02 -5.74 2.79
N ILE A 54 1.27 -5.98 2.94
CA ILE A 54 2.19 -5.07 3.65
C ILE A 54 3.09 -4.42 2.61
N ALA A 55 3.18 -3.10 2.63
CA ALA A 55 4.09 -2.33 1.81
C ALA A 55 5.24 -1.81 2.69
N ASP A 56 6.40 -2.38 2.50
CA ASP A 56 7.63 -1.94 3.15
C ASP A 56 8.30 -0.86 2.30
N MET A 57 8.18 0.37 2.74
CA MET A 57 8.69 1.55 2.02
C MET A 57 10.03 2.05 2.56
N ARG A 58 10.70 1.30 3.43
CA ARG A 58 11.93 1.75 4.12
C ARG A 58 13.09 2.06 3.17
N GLN A 59 13.14 1.39 2.01
CA GLN A 59 14.19 1.58 1.02
C GLN A 59 13.73 2.43 -0.18
N LEU A 60 12.52 2.96 -0.12
CA LEU A 60 11.92 3.71 -1.21
C LEU A 60 12.12 5.21 -1.00
N ASP A 61 12.57 5.92 -2.02
CA ASP A 61 12.67 7.38 -1.99
C ASP A 61 11.29 8.04 -2.04
N ILE A 62 10.48 7.63 -3.00
CA ILE A 62 9.09 8.08 -3.15
C ILE A 62 8.30 7.03 -3.92
N SER A 63 7.03 6.83 -3.59
CA SER A 63 6.19 5.92 -4.36
C SER A 63 5.86 6.50 -5.74
N GLU A 64 5.64 5.61 -6.70
CA GLU A 64 5.14 6.02 -8.01
C GLU A 64 3.75 6.65 -7.87
N PRO A 65 3.52 7.88 -8.40
CA PRO A 65 2.17 8.43 -8.45
C PRO A 65 1.25 7.55 -9.27
N HIS A 66 0.12 7.17 -8.71
CA HIS A 66 -0.82 6.28 -9.39
C HIS A 66 -2.24 6.48 -8.91
N LYS A 67 -3.17 5.86 -9.61
CA LYS A 67 -4.56 5.73 -9.21
C LYS A 67 -5.08 4.33 -9.52
N HIS A 68 -6.13 3.94 -8.86
CA HIS A 68 -6.87 2.73 -9.15
C HIS A 68 -8.20 3.05 -9.83
N ILE A 69 -8.50 2.35 -10.90
CA ILE A 69 -9.76 2.50 -11.65
C ILE A 69 -10.73 1.36 -11.35
N ASN A 70 -11.90 1.37 -12.00
CA ASN A 70 -12.93 0.32 -11.87
C ASN A 70 -13.46 0.12 -10.45
N GLY A 71 -13.58 1.22 -9.70
CA GLY A 71 -14.17 1.21 -8.37
C GLY A 71 -13.24 0.67 -7.27
N GLU A 72 -11.98 0.41 -7.59
CA GLU A 72 -11.01 -0.08 -6.59
C GLU A 72 -10.63 1.04 -5.62
N THR A 73 -10.90 0.81 -4.34
CA THR A 73 -10.52 1.68 -3.22
C THR A 73 -9.33 1.07 -2.51
N GLU A 74 -8.36 1.90 -2.16
CA GLU A 74 -7.19 1.48 -1.41
C GLU A 74 -7.17 2.15 -0.04
N ILE A 75 -6.92 1.36 1.00
CA ILE A 75 -6.87 1.83 2.39
C ILE A 75 -5.51 1.51 2.96
N TYR A 76 -4.83 2.53 3.49
CA TYR A 76 -3.56 2.41 4.18
C TYR A 76 -3.74 2.55 5.68
N PHE A 77 -3.07 1.67 6.42
CA PHE A 77 -2.85 1.81 7.85
C PHE A 77 -1.36 1.96 8.09
N VAL A 78 -0.93 3.03 8.74
CA VAL A 78 0.49 3.21 9.09
C VAL A 78 0.82 2.31 10.28
N VAL A 79 1.53 1.22 10.00
CA VAL A 79 1.88 0.24 11.05
C VAL A 79 3.20 0.56 11.73
N GLN A 80 4.06 1.34 11.06
CA GLN A 80 5.39 1.71 11.54
C GLN A 80 5.88 2.97 10.85
N GLY A 81 6.69 3.77 11.54
CA GLY A 81 7.43 4.88 10.95
C GLY A 81 6.60 6.12 10.66
N ALA A 82 7.11 6.92 9.76
CA ALA A 82 6.53 8.21 9.38
C ALA A 82 6.76 8.51 7.90
N GLY A 83 6.02 9.46 7.38
CA GLY A 83 6.14 9.94 6.02
C GLY A 83 5.10 11.01 5.71
N ARG A 84 4.80 11.17 4.44
CA ARG A 84 3.79 12.10 3.95
C ARG A 84 3.08 11.50 2.77
N ILE A 85 1.81 11.84 2.60
CA ILE A 85 1.01 11.37 1.47
C ILE A 85 0.27 12.53 0.80
N ALA A 86 0.19 12.47 -0.52
CA ALA A 86 -0.75 13.25 -1.31
C ALA A 86 -1.88 12.34 -1.78
N VAL A 87 -3.12 12.76 -1.62
CA VAL A 87 -4.32 12.09 -2.13
C VAL A 87 -5.19 13.15 -2.80
N GLY A 88 -5.27 13.10 -4.13
CA GLY A 88 -5.87 14.18 -4.90
C GLY A 88 -5.17 15.51 -4.62
N GLU A 89 -5.91 16.52 -4.20
CA GLU A 89 -5.38 17.84 -3.84
C GLU A 89 -4.99 17.98 -2.36
N GLN A 90 -5.19 16.93 -1.57
CA GLN A 90 -4.90 16.94 -0.14
C GLN A 90 -3.51 16.37 0.14
N MET A 91 -2.83 16.94 1.13
CA MET A 91 -1.56 16.43 1.65
C MET A 91 -1.63 16.30 3.16
N ARG A 92 -0.94 15.30 3.69
CA ARG A 92 -0.91 15.05 5.11
C ARG A 92 0.38 14.36 5.52
N ASP A 93 0.90 14.74 6.69
CA ASP A 93 1.92 13.95 7.36
C ASP A 93 1.32 12.65 7.89
N LEU A 94 2.10 11.59 7.83
CA LEU A 94 1.74 10.26 8.29
C LEU A 94 2.57 9.88 9.50
N VAL A 95 1.91 9.37 10.51
CA VAL A 95 2.55 8.75 11.66
C VAL A 95 1.87 7.42 11.99
N LYS A 96 2.55 6.58 12.75
CA LYS A 96 2.01 5.29 13.19
C LYS A 96 0.60 5.45 13.76
N GLY A 97 -0.32 4.62 13.31
CA GLY A 97 -1.73 4.62 13.70
C GLY A 97 -2.66 5.39 12.77
N ASP A 98 -2.11 6.16 11.82
CA ASP A 98 -2.94 6.86 10.84
C ASP A 98 -3.60 5.91 9.85
N VAL A 99 -4.76 6.33 9.36
CA VAL A 99 -5.52 5.64 8.31
C VAL A 99 -5.73 6.60 7.15
N VAL A 100 -5.50 6.12 5.94
CA VAL A 100 -5.76 6.88 4.71
C VAL A 100 -6.66 6.06 3.81
N VAL A 101 -7.73 6.67 3.32
CA VAL A 101 -8.59 6.07 2.31
C VAL A 101 -8.37 6.79 0.99
N THR A 102 -7.97 6.04 -0.03
CA THR A 102 -7.82 6.56 -1.39
C THR A 102 -9.01 6.08 -2.22
N PRO A 103 -9.95 6.97 -2.55
CA PRO A 103 -11.11 6.59 -3.37
C PRO A 103 -10.69 6.16 -4.78
N PRO A 104 -11.59 5.47 -5.51
CA PRO A 104 -11.34 5.17 -6.92
C PRO A 104 -11.03 6.43 -7.74
N ASP A 105 -10.24 6.27 -8.79
CA ASP A 105 -9.83 7.34 -9.72
C ASP A 105 -9.09 8.52 -9.07
N THR A 106 -8.63 8.37 -7.84
CA THR A 106 -7.91 9.43 -7.12
C THR A 106 -6.42 9.17 -7.11
N VAL A 107 -5.67 10.10 -7.68
CA VAL A 107 -4.20 10.02 -7.70
C VAL A 107 -3.66 10.13 -6.29
N HIS A 108 -2.72 9.28 -5.95
CA HIS A 108 -2.01 9.34 -4.68
C HIS A 108 -0.54 8.97 -4.83
N CYS A 109 0.25 9.47 -3.89
CA CYS A 109 1.69 9.26 -3.86
C CYS A 109 2.18 9.43 -2.42
N THR A 110 3.05 8.52 -1.98
CA THR A 110 3.59 8.51 -0.62
C THR A 110 5.07 8.81 -0.64
N LEU A 111 5.49 9.75 0.20
CA LEU A 111 6.88 10.08 0.48
C LEU A 111 7.25 9.47 1.84
N PRO A 112 8.00 8.34 1.87
CA PRO A 112 8.50 7.79 3.12
C PRO A 112 9.53 8.73 3.75
N ASP A 113 9.56 8.79 5.06
CA ASP A 113 10.55 9.56 5.80
C ASP A 113 11.35 8.62 6.72
N ASP A 114 10.75 8.16 7.79
CA ASP A 114 11.43 7.36 8.81
C ASP A 114 10.79 5.98 8.94
N GLU A 115 11.46 4.95 8.41
CA GLU A 115 11.09 3.54 8.58
C GLU A 115 9.62 3.21 8.26
N LEU A 116 9.04 3.86 7.24
CA LEU A 116 7.62 3.76 6.91
C LEU A 116 7.24 2.37 6.39
N VAL A 117 6.25 1.77 7.04
CA VAL A 117 5.59 0.52 6.62
C VAL A 117 4.09 0.69 6.71
N LEU A 118 3.39 0.29 5.66
CA LEU A 118 1.93 0.39 5.55
C LEU A 118 1.30 -1.01 5.48
N ALA A 119 0.17 -1.19 6.15
CA ALA A 119 -0.77 -2.24 5.82
C ALA A 119 -1.75 -1.71 4.77
N VAL A 120 -2.01 -2.49 3.73
CA VAL A 120 -2.76 -2.07 2.55
C VAL A 120 -3.93 -2.99 2.32
N VAL A 121 -5.14 -2.44 2.23
CA VAL A 121 -6.35 -3.16 1.87
C VAL A 121 -6.91 -2.57 0.58
N ASN A 122 -7.15 -3.41 -0.42
CA ASN A 122 -7.85 -3.03 -1.64
C ASN A 122 -9.21 -3.72 -1.69
N THR A 123 -10.23 -2.96 -2.02
CA THR A 123 -11.59 -3.46 -2.21
C THR A 123 -12.22 -2.80 -3.45
N PRO A 124 -12.59 -3.55 -4.48
CA PRO A 124 -12.30 -4.98 -4.69
C PRO A 124 -10.80 -5.31 -4.64
N PRO A 125 -10.40 -6.60 -4.70
CA PRO A 125 -9.00 -6.99 -4.61
C PRO A 125 -8.10 -6.26 -5.60
N PHE A 126 -6.86 -5.99 -5.19
CA PHE A 126 -5.86 -5.40 -6.08
C PHE A 126 -5.79 -6.15 -7.42
N ASN A 127 -5.89 -5.39 -8.49
CA ASN A 127 -5.73 -5.89 -9.85
C ASN A 127 -4.79 -4.96 -10.61
N VAL A 128 -3.72 -5.50 -11.15
CA VAL A 128 -2.72 -4.73 -11.90
C VAL A 128 -3.33 -3.99 -13.10
N ASP A 129 -4.39 -4.52 -13.69
CA ASP A 129 -5.10 -3.88 -14.80
C ASP A 129 -5.85 -2.60 -14.36
N ASN A 130 -6.10 -2.44 -13.07
CA ASN A 130 -6.72 -1.26 -12.50
C ASN A 130 -5.69 -0.21 -12.04
N TYR A 131 -4.41 -0.57 -12.00
CA TYR A 131 -3.33 0.31 -11.57
C TYR A 131 -2.88 1.19 -12.73
N ILE A 132 -3.03 2.49 -12.61
CA ILE A 132 -2.64 3.47 -13.62
C ILE A 132 -1.52 4.35 -13.06
N ALA A 133 -0.30 4.10 -13.52
CA ALA A 133 0.85 4.94 -13.19
C ALA A 133 0.79 6.28 -13.93
N LEU A 134 1.23 7.33 -13.26
CA LEU A 134 1.22 8.70 -13.79
C LEU A 134 2.60 9.33 -13.63
N GLY A 135 3.12 9.91 -14.70
CA GLY A 135 4.44 10.50 -14.72
C GLY A 135 4.44 12.04 -14.64
N GLU A 136 5.64 12.59 -14.53
CA GLU A 136 5.86 14.03 -14.41
C GLU A 136 5.55 14.82 -15.70
N GLU A 137 5.28 14.14 -16.80
CA GLU A 137 4.75 14.75 -18.02
C GLU A 137 3.35 15.34 -17.81
N ASP A 138 2.62 14.86 -16.81
CA ASP A 138 1.40 15.50 -16.32
C ASP A 138 1.78 16.63 -15.35
N GLN A 139 1.37 17.85 -15.69
CA GLN A 139 1.71 19.04 -14.89
C GLN A 139 1.14 19.00 -13.46
N ALA A 140 -0.02 18.40 -13.28
CA ALA A 140 -0.61 18.24 -11.95
C ALA A 140 0.21 17.29 -11.09
N ILE A 141 0.72 16.22 -11.69
CA ILE A 141 1.62 15.27 -11.00
C ILE A 141 2.96 15.93 -10.66
N ALA A 142 3.57 16.63 -11.61
CA ALA A 142 4.82 17.36 -11.37
C ALA A 142 4.69 18.35 -10.21
N LYS A 143 3.59 19.11 -10.18
CA LYS A 143 3.28 20.03 -9.09
C LYS A 143 3.11 19.30 -7.76
N MET A 144 2.35 18.24 -7.73
CA MET A 144 2.12 17.42 -6.53
C MET A 144 3.45 16.92 -5.95
N LEU A 145 4.34 16.41 -6.78
CA LEU A 145 5.64 15.88 -6.34
C LEU A 145 6.52 16.99 -5.74
N VAL A 146 6.53 18.18 -6.35
CA VAL A 146 7.26 19.33 -5.80
C VAL A 146 6.71 19.71 -4.42
N GLU A 147 5.41 19.82 -4.29
CA GLU A 147 4.75 20.18 -3.03
C GLU A 147 4.95 19.12 -1.95
N LEU A 148 4.88 17.84 -2.33
CA LEU A 148 5.06 16.71 -1.41
C LEU A 148 6.48 16.69 -0.82
N ARG A 149 7.51 17.01 -1.64
CA ARG A 149 8.90 17.08 -1.20
C ARG A 149 9.25 18.35 -0.43
N ALA A 150 8.59 19.45 -0.74
CA ALA A 150 8.91 20.75 -0.15
C ALA A 150 8.34 20.95 1.26
N ALA A 151 7.26 20.26 1.58
CA ALA A 151 6.54 20.47 2.83
C ALA A 151 7.17 19.64 3.96
N SER A 152 8.39 19.90 4.34
CA SER A 152 9.07 19.30 5.50
C SER A 152 9.06 20.23 6.70
#